data_692fe5d897d2db790ecf0b7d27a5cb38
#
_entry.id   692fe5d897d2db790ecf0b7d27a5cb38
#
_cell.length_a   1.000
_cell.length_b   1.000
_cell.length_c   1.000
_cell.angle_alpha   90.00
_cell.angle_beta   90.00
_cell.angle_gamma   90.00
#
_symmetry.space_group_name_H-M   'P 1'
#
loop_
_entity.id
_entity.type
_entity.pdbx_description
1 polymer ?
#
loop_
_entity_poly.entity_id
_entity_poly.type
_entity_poly.pdbx_seq_one_letter_code
_entity_poly.pdbx_strand_id
1 'polypeptide(L)'
;MTVAVGQKARRSLTLSAEHVATYARLTGDYNPLHFDAAFAAKTKFKTLVVQGGLTTGLLHALVALDLPGPGTVFLSQHWKFTAPVYVGDTITADAEVVSVHATKPVCRLRITVTRQTGETVLKIGRAHV
;
A
#
# COMPACT_ATOMS: atom_id res chain seq x y z
N MET A 1 14.45 -10.96 15.44
CA MET A 1 14.36 -10.01 14.32
C MET A 1 15.74 -9.47 14.03
N THR A 2 16.20 -9.68 12.80
CA THR A 2 17.56 -9.32 12.38
C THR A 2 17.52 -8.19 11.37
N VAL A 3 16.99 -7.04 11.77
CA VAL A 3 16.95 -5.84 10.93
C VAL A 3 17.81 -4.75 11.55
N ALA A 4 18.30 -3.85 10.70
CA ALA A 4 19.10 -2.72 11.10
C ALA A 4 18.55 -1.43 10.50
N VAL A 5 18.71 -0.33 11.23
CA VAL A 5 18.37 1.01 10.74
C VAL A 5 19.03 1.26 9.39
N GLY A 6 18.26 1.80 8.45
CA GLY A 6 18.73 2.09 7.09
C GLY A 6 18.47 0.96 6.09
N GLN A 7 18.09 -0.23 6.54
CA GLN A 7 17.70 -1.31 5.64
C GLN A 7 16.48 -0.93 4.82
N LYS A 8 16.48 -1.28 3.52
CA LYS A 8 15.42 -0.90 2.58
C LYS A 8 14.90 -2.10 1.82
N ALA A 9 13.65 -2.01 1.38
CA ALA A 9 13.03 -2.97 0.47
C ALA A 9 12.05 -2.26 -0.45
N ARG A 10 11.79 -2.87 -1.60
CA ARG A 10 10.89 -2.35 -2.61
C ARG A 10 10.06 -3.49 -3.19
N ARG A 11 8.78 -3.23 -3.42
CA ARG A 11 7.88 -4.18 -4.06
C ARG A 11 6.90 -3.42 -4.96
N SER A 12 6.62 -3.98 -6.14
CA SER A 12 5.70 -3.37 -7.11
C SER A 12 4.55 -4.30 -7.45
N LEU A 13 3.43 -3.71 -7.88
CA LEU A 13 2.24 -4.43 -8.31
C LEU A 13 1.51 -3.62 -9.36
N THR A 14 1.16 -4.25 -10.49
CA THR A 14 0.26 -3.65 -11.49
C THR A 14 -1.17 -4.04 -11.15
N LEU A 15 -2.02 -3.03 -10.96
CA LEU A 15 -3.39 -3.23 -10.51
C LEU A 15 -4.33 -3.34 -11.71
N SER A 16 -4.90 -4.54 -11.91
CA SER A 16 -5.83 -4.84 -12.98
C SER A 16 -7.28 -4.72 -12.51
N ALA A 17 -8.21 -4.69 -13.47
CA ALA A 17 -9.64 -4.77 -13.19
C ALA A 17 -10.01 -6.05 -12.42
N GLU A 18 -9.30 -7.16 -12.67
CA GLU A 18 -9.50 -8.42 -11.95
C GLU A 18 -9.14 -8.30 -10.48
N HIS A 19 -8.06 -7.58 -10.14
CA HIS A 19 -7.71 -7.29 -8.74
C HIS A 19 -8.83 -6.51 -8.04
N VAL A 20 -9.37 -5.50 -8.71
CA VAL A 20 -10.48 -4.70 -8.18
C VAL A 20 -11.71 -5.57 -7.91
N ALA A 21 -12.06 -6.43 -8.85
CA ALA A 21 -13.20 -7.34 -8.70
C ALA A 21 -12.98 -8.36 -7.58
N THR A 22 -11.78 -8.93 -7.47
CA THR A 22 -11.44 -9.90 -6.42
C THR A 22 -11.48 -9.27 -5.04
N TYR A 23 -10.94 -8.07 -4.89
CA TYR A 23 -10.98 -7.32 -3.64
C TYR A 23 -12.42 -7.03 -3.21
N ALA A 24 -13.27 -6.61 -4.15
CA ALA A 24 -14.68 -6.34 -3.87
C ALA A 24 -15.41 -7.59 -3.39
N ARG A 25 -15.17 -8.74 -4.04
CA ARG A 25 -15.77 -10.03 -3.62
C ARG A 25 -15.32 -10.42 -2.21
N LEU A 26 -14.05 -10.17 -1.89
CA LEU A 26 -13.48 -10.54 -0.61
C LEU A 26 -14.00 -9.65 0.53
N THR A 27 -14.11 -8.34 0.29
CA THR A 27 -14.38 -7.33 1.33
C THR A 27 -15.81 -6.79 1.33
N GLY A 28 -16.54 -6.92 0.21
CA GLY A 28 -17.83 -6.30 0.02
C GLY A 28 -17.75 -4.84 -0.45
N ASP A 29 -16.58 -4.33 -0.78
CA ASP A 29 -16.39 -2.95 -1.23
C ASP A 29 -16.72 -2.80 -2.72
N TYR A 30 -17.99 -2.61 -3.01
CA TYR A 30 -18.54 -2.39 -4.36
C TYR A 30 -18.86 -0.92 -4.63
N ASN A 31 -18.08 0.00 -4.06
CA ASN A 31 -18.27 1.42 -4.33
C ASN A 31 -18.25 1.67 -5.84
N PRO A 32 -19.25 2.39 -6.40
CA PRO A 32 -19.33 2.65 -7.85
C PRO A 32 -18.12 3.40 -8.42
N LEU A 33 -17.32 4.07 -7.61
CA LEU A 33 -16.05 4.66 -8.03
C LEU A 33 -15.07 3.64 -8.62
N HIS A 34 -15.24 2.35 -8.28
CA HIS A 34 -14.37 1.28 -8.74
C HIS A 34 -14.91 0.52 -9.95
N PHE A 35 -16.22 0.62 -10.24
CA PHE A 35 -16.89 -0.23 -11.22
C PHE A 35 -17.72 0.51 -12.27
N ASP A 36 -18.22 1.70 -11.96
CA ASP A 36 -19.14 2.44 -12.82
C ASP A 36 -18.43 3.63 -13.45
N ALA A 37 -18.01 3.47 -14.71
CA ALA A 37 -17.26 4.51 -15.44
C ALA A 37 -18.07 5.80 -15.60
N ALA A 38 -19.39 5.71 -15.80
CA ALA A 38 -20.26 6.88 -15.91
C ALA A 38 -20.34 7.62 -14.58
N PHE A 39 -20.41 6.90 -13.47
CA PHE A 39 -20.38 7.49 -12.13
C PHE A 39 -19.03 8.17 -11.88
N ALA A 40 -17.93 7.48 -12.13
CA ALA A 40 -16.58 8.01 -11.91
C ALA A 40 -16.31 9.26 -12.75
N ALA A 41 -16.81 9.31 -13.98
CA ALA A 41 -16.65 10.45 -14.87
C ALA A 41 -17.25 11.74 -14.31
N LYS A 42 -18.26 11.65 -13.44
CA LYS A 42 -18.92 12.78 -12.80
C LYS A 42 -18.21 13.24 -11.53
N THR A 43 -17.20 12.51 -11.09
CA THR A 43 -16.42 12.84 -9.89
C THR A 43 -15.12 13.56 -10.25
N LYS A 44 -14.44 14.06 -9.23
CA LYS A 44 -13.11 14.67 -9.40
C LYS A 44 -12.07 13.68 -9.94
N PHE A 45 -12.30 12.38 -9.80
CA PHE A 45 -11.37 11.33 -10.26
C PHE A 45 -11.44 11.09 -11.77
N LYS A 46 -12.59 11.34 -12.40
CA LYS A 46 -12.86 11.26 -13.85
C LYS A 46 -12.86 9.85 -14.44
N THR A 47 -12.17 8.89 -13.84
CA THR A 47 -12.09 7.49 -14.28
C THR A 47 -12.09 6.57 -13.08
N LEU A 48 -12.17 5.26 -13.33
CA LEU A 48 -12.23 4.25 -12.27
C LEU A 48 -10.96 4.25 -11.42
N VAL A 49 -11.13 4.34 -10.12
CA VAL A 49 -10.05 4.25 -9.13
C VAL A 49 -10.07 2.88 -8.45
N VAL A 50 -8.91 2.42 -8.00
CA VAL A 50 -8.81 1.18 -7.23
C VAL A 50 -9.14 1.42 -5.76
N GLN A 51 -9.55 0.37 -5.06
CA GLN A 51 -9.77 0.44 -3.62
C GLN A 51 -8.46 0.74 -2.90
N GLY A 52 -8.53 1.61 -1.90
CA GLY A 52 -7.37 1.94 -1.07
C GLY A 52 -6.73 0.72 -0.40
N GLY A 53 -7.54 -0.30 -0.08
CA GLY A 53 -7.06 -1.56 0.48
C GLY A 53 -6.16 -2.37 -0.44
N LEU A 54 -6.26 -2.21 -1.76
CA LEU A 54 -5.32 -2.81 -2.70
C LEU A 54 -3.94 -2.13 -2.60
N THR A 55 -3.92 -0.82 -2.47
CA THR A 55 -2.67 -0.07 -2.28
C THR A 55 -2.01 -0.46 -0.94
N THR A 56 -2.77 -0.50 0.14
CA THR A 56 -2.23 -0.91 1.44
C THR A 56 -1.86 -2.40 1.47
N GLY A 57 -2.55 -3.22 0.69
CA GLY A 57 -2.21 -4.64 0.55
C GLY A 57 -0.79 -4.87 0.03
N LEU A 58 -0.31 -4.01 -0.86
CA LEU A 58 1.06 -4.09 -1.37
C LEU A 58 2.09 -3.91 -0.25
N LEU A 59 1.89 -2.95 0.63
CA LEU A 59 2.82 -2.74 1.74
C LEU A 59 2.71 -3.83 2.81
N HIS A 60 1.55 -4.46 2.98
CA HIS A 60 1.43 -5.64 3.83
C HIS A 60 2.25 -6.80 3.29
N ALA A 61 2.23 -7.03 1.97
CA ALA A 61 3.06 -8.06 1.33
C ALA A 61 4.57 -7.75 1.50
N LEU A 62 4.94 -6.49 1.34
CA LEU A 62 6.33 -6.05 1.52
C LEU A 62 6.83 -6.36 2.94
N VAL A 63 6.05 -6.01 3.95
CA VAL A 63 6.41 -6.26 5.36
C VAL A 63 6.45 -7.76 5.66
N ALA A 64 5.49 -8.51 5.15
CA ALA A 64 5.38 -9.93 5.43
C ALA A 64 6.48 -10.78 4.78
N LEU A 65 6.98 -10.37 3.61
CA LEU A 65 7.86 -11.19 2.80
C LEU A 65 9.26 -10.59 2.62
N ASP A 66 9.38 -9.27 2.59
CA ASP A 66 10.61 -8.59 2.17
C ASP A 66 11.35 -7.91 3.33
N LEU A 67 10.63 -7.13 4.17
CA LEU A 67 11.25 -6.35 5.24
C LEU A 67 10.24 -6.04 6.35
N PRO A 68 10.38 -6.55 7.55
CA PRO A 68 11.37 -7.50 8.07
C PRO A 68 11.25 -8.93 7.53
N GLY A 69 10.13 -9.31 6.93
CA GLY A 69 9.94 -10.60 6.31
C GLY A 69 9.07 -11.57 7.11
N PRO A 70 9.14 -12.88 6.78
CA PRO A 70 8.23 -13.89 7.33
C PRO A 70 8.15 -13.88 8.85
N GLY A 71 6.93 -14.00 9.36
CA GLY A 71 6.64 -13.96 10.79
C GLY A 71 6.35 -12.57 11.33
N THR A 72 6.54 -11.53 10.52
CA THR A 72 6.28 -10.14 10.93
C THR A 72 4.80 -9.79 10.78
N VAL A 73 4.27 -9.10 11.78
CA VAL A 73 2.91 -8.56 11.76
C VAL A 73 2.95 -7.07 12.08
N PHE A 74 1.97 -6.33 11.56
CA PHE A 74 1.80 -4.93 11.95
C PHE A 74 1.26 -4.84 13.38
N LEU A 75 1.89 -4.00 14.19
CA LEU A 75 1.38 -3.61 15.51
C LEU A 75 0.55 -2.34 15.40
N SER A 76 1.01 -1.40 14.57
CA SER A 76 0.27 -0.17 14.29
C SER A 76 0.70 0.38 12.93
N GLN A 77 -0.21 1.12 12.29
CA GLN A 77 0.06 1.83 11.03
C GLN A 77 -0.64 3.17 11.07
N HIS A 78 0.04 4.17 10.51
CA HIS A 78 -0.55 5.47 10.32
C HIS A 78 -0.20 5.93 8.91
N TRP A 79 -1.20 6.08 8.03
CA TRP A 79 -0.96 6.46 6.64
C TRP A 79 -1.92 7.54 6.17
N LYS A 80 -1.54 8.16 5.06
CA LYS A 80 -2.34 9.18 4.39
C LYS A 80 -2.36 8.86 2.90
N PHE A 81 -3.56 8.81 2.32
CA PHE A 81 -3.74 8.74 0.87
C PHE A 81 -3.56 10.14 0.31
N THR A 82 -2.59 10.32 -0.59
CA THR A 82 -2.23 11.64 -1.13
C THR A 82 -2.69 11.84 -2.56
N ALA A 83 -3.00 10.76 -3.27
CA ALA A 83 -3.50 10.79 -4.65
C ALA A 83 -4.21 9.49 -4.98
N PRO A 84 -5.13 9.48 -5.96
CA PRO A 84 -5.81 8.26 -6.39
C PRO A 84 -4.87 7.34 -7.16
N VAL A 85 -5.19 6.03 -7.13
CA VAL A 85 -4.59 5.01 -7.97
C VAL A 85 -5.66 4.54 -8.94
N TYR A 86 -5.32 4.49 -10.22
CA TYR A 86 -6.27 4.12 -11.28
C TYR A 86 -6.08 2.67 -11.70
N VAL A 87 -7.16 2.07 -12.21
CA VAL A 87 -7.08 0.73 -12.79
C VAL A 87 -6.04 0.73 -13.92
N GLY A 88 -5.11 -0.21 -13.87
CA GLY A 88 -3.99 -0.31 -14.82
C GLY A 88 -2.68 0.32 -14.31
N ASP A 89 -2.73 1.09 -13.23
CA ASP A 89 -1.51 1.68 -12.66
C ASP A 89 -0.59 0.60 -12.07
N THR A 90 0.71 0.85 -12.20
CA THR A 90 1.74 0.11 -11.46
C THR A 90 2.15 0.94 -10.26
N ILE A 91 1.96 0.39 -9.08
CA ILE A 91 2.38 1.02 -7.82
C ILE A 91 3.62 0.35 -7.26
N THR A 92 4.46 1.14 -6.62
CA THR A 92 5.71 0.67 -6.00
C THR A 92 5.76 1.16 -4.56
N ALA A 93 5.90 0.23 -3.64
CA ALA A 93 6.11 0.52 -2.23
C ALA A 93 7.61 0.49 -1.92
N ASP A 94 8.09 1.53 -1.27
CA ASP A 94 9.45 1.65 -0.76
C ASP A 94 9.41 1.74 0.76
N ALA A 95 10.15 0.88 1.44
CA ALA A 95 10.22 0.82 2.90
C ALA A 95 11.65 1.01 3.39
N GLU A 96 11.79 1.67 4.52
CA GLU A 96 13.06 1.85 5.21
C GLU A 96 12.88 1.64 6.71
N VAL A 97 13.77 0.90 7.34
CA VAL A 97 13.83 0.76 8.80
C VAL A 97 14.40 2.05 9.37
N VAL A 98 13.60 2.78 10.15
CA VAL A 98 14.02 4.06 10.75
C VAL A 98 14.41 3.93 12.21
N SER A 99 13.91 2.91 12.91
CA SER A 99 14.35 2.60 14.28
C SER A 99 14.12 1.13 14.61
N VAL A 100 14.93 0.61 15.53
CA VAL A 100 14.81 -0.76 16.05
C VAL A 100 14.75 -0.65 17.57
N HIS A 101 13.80 -1.35 18.20
CA HIS A 101 13.68 -1.37 19.65
C HIS A 101 14.91 -2.04 20.27
N ALA A 102 15.39 -1.49 21.37
CA ALA A 102 16.64 -1.96 22.00
C ALA A 102 16.55 -3.40 22.53
N THR A 103 15.36 -3.83 23.02
CA THR A 103 15.20 -5.11 23.70
C THR A 103 14.09 -6.00 23.12
N LYS A 104 13.09 -5.41 22.44
CA LYS A 104 11.94 -6.15 21.88
C LYS A 104 12.13 -6.36 20.37
N PRO A 105 11.56 -7.44 19.79
CA PRO A 105 11.61 -7.66 18.35
C PRO A 105 10.60 -6.76 17.62
N VAL A 106 10.75 -5.44 17.77
CA VAL A 106 9.89 -4.41 17.19
C VAL A 106 10.74 -3.40 16.47
N CYS A 107 10.35 -3.04 15.26
CA CYS A 107 10.98 -1.95 14.53
C CYS A 107 9.94 -1.00 13.97
N ARG A 108 10.40 0.17 13.57
CA ARG A 108 9.58 1.20 12.94
C ARG A 108 10.02 1.38 11.50
N LEU A 109 9.04 1.40 10.60
CA LEU A 109 9.26 1.57 9.17
C LEU A 109 8.68 2.90 8.70
N ARG A 110 9.36 3.50 7.72
CA ARG A 110 8.81 4.54 6.86
C ARG A 110 8.49 3.90 5.52
N ILE A 111 7.25 4.05 5.05
CA ILE A 111 6.82 3.47 3.77
C ILE A 111 6.17 4.55 2.91
N THR A 112 6.52 4.54 1.62
CA THR A 112 5.93 5.43 0.62
C THR A 112 5.52 4.58 -0.56
N VAL A 113 4.34 4.87 -1.14
CA VAL A 113 3.86 4.21 -2.36
C VAL A 113 3.74 5.26 -3.45
N THR A 114 4.32 4.95 -4.61
CA THR A 114 4.26 5.80 -5.81
C THR A 114 3.65 5.04 -6.97
N ARG A 115 3.08 5.77 -7.94
CA ARG A 115 2.65 5.19 -9.21
C ARG A 115 3.74 5.40 -10.28
N GLN A 116 3.59 4.78 -11.44
CA GLN A 116 4.60 4.81 -12.52
C GLN A 116 5.00 6.22 -12.98
N THR A 117 4.18 7.22 -12.72
CA THR A 117 4.48 8.63 -13.05
C THR A 117 5.43 9.29 -12.06
N GLY A 118 5.76 8.62 -10.95
CA GLY A 118 6.51 9.18 -9.83
C GLY A 118 5.63 9.88 -8.79
N GLU A 119 4.32 10.00 -9.04
CA GLU A 119 3.40 10.61 -8.08
C GLU A 119 3.25 9.75 -6.84
N THR A 120 3.38 10.36 -5.66
CA THR A 120 3.12 9.70 -4.39
C THR A 120 1.63 9.55 -4.17
N VAL A 121 1.19 8.31 -3.91
CA VAL A 121 -0.23 8.00 -3.70
C VAL A 121 -0.57 7.67 -2.24
N LEU A 122 0.44 7.25 -1.48
CA LEU A 122 0.28 6.94 -0.07
C LEU A 122 1.59 7.17 0.67
N LYS A 123 1.49 7.78 1.85
CA LYS A 123 2.60 7.95 2.79
C LYS A 123 2.24 7.32 4.12
N ILE A 124 3.16 6.53 4.65
CA ILE A 124 3.10 6.05 6.02
C ILE A 124 4.15 6.80 6.82
N GLY A 125 3.71 7.64 7.73
CA GLY A 125 4.60 8.33 8.65
C GLY A 125 5.28 7.35 9.59
N ARG A 126 4.52 6.34 10.08
CA ARG A 126 5.03 5.32 11.00
C ARG A 126 4.25 4.02 10.85
N ALA A 127 4.98 2.91 10.81
CA ALA A 127 4.44 1.58 11.02
C ALA A 127 5.33 0.87 12.05
N HIS A 128 4.71 0.26 13.06
CA HIS A 128 5.40 -0.60 14.02
C HIS A 128 5.11 -2.05 13.66
N VAL A 129 6.13 -2.83 13.56
CA VAL A 129 6.06 -4.24 13.18
C VAL A 129 6.91 -5.12 14.08
#